data_5f0f5455e102e51fbc99baf42bf1fb39
#
_entry.id   5f0f5455e102e51fbc99baf42bf1fb39
#
_cell.length_a   1.000
_cell.length_b   1.000
_cell.length_c   1.000
_cell.angle_alpha   90.00
_cell.angle_beta   90.00
_cell.angle_gamma   90.00
#
_symmetry.space_group_name_H-M   'P 1'
#
loop_
_entity.id
_entity.type
_entity.pdbx_description
1 polymer ?
#
loop_
_entity_poly.entity_id
_entity_poly.type
_entity_poly.pdbx_seq_one_letter_code
_entity_poly.pdbx_strand_id
1 'polypeptide(L)'
;MEHLSDIRNKISDLVTHYSNIKYAEKRFTPEFDKVQVTGKVIDHSEIVNMVNAALDGHLTTGRFNKEFEQKLSRYLGTRSLITVNSGSSANLVALASLTSTKLGSRSISPGDEVITVAAGFPTTINPIILYQAIPVFVDVKMGNYNIDEERIERAITKKTKAIMLA
;
A
#
# COMPACT_ATOMS: atom_id res chain seq x y z
N MET A 1 21.73 36.29 -15.86
CA MET A 1 21.81 34.80 -15.76
C MET A 1 20.50 34.33 -15.18
N GLU A 2 19.82 33.42 -15.83
CA GLU A 2 18.58 32.84 -15.31
C GLU A 2 18.91 31.93 -14.09
N HIS A 3 18.17 32.07 -13.01
CA HIS A 3 18.39 31.28 -11.80
C HIS A 3 17.84 29.86 -11.98
N LEU A 4 18.48 28.83 -11.38
CA LEU A 4 17.99 27.46 -11.42
C LEU A 4 16.55 27.31 -10.90
N SER A 5 16.18 28.14 -9.92
CA SER A 5 14.79 28.22 -9.41
C SER A 5 13.80 28.62 -10.51
N ASP A 6 14.17 29.59 -11.37
CA ASP A 6 13.28 30.08 -12.42
C ASP A 6 13.10 29.04 -13.50
N ILE A 7 14.19 28.32 -13.85
CA ILE A 7 14.11 27.20 -14.79
C ILE A 7 13.23 26.08 -14.22
N ARG A 8 13.38 25.73 -12.95
CA ARG A 8 12.55 24.73 -12.29
C ARG A 8 11.06 25.10 -12.31
N ASN A 9 10.74 26.36 -12.05
CA ASN A 9 9.36 26.86 -12.12
C ASN A 9 8.80 26.74 -13.54
N LYS A 10 9.55 27.14 -14.57
CA LYS A 10 9.14 26.97 -15.96
C LYS A 10 8.89 25.50 -16.34
N ILE A 11 9.74 24.59 -15.89
CA ILE A 11 9.54 23.16 -16.09
C ILE A 11 8.23 22.71 -15.41
N SER A 12 7.98 23.13 -14.17
CA SER A 12 6.76 22.81 -13.44
C SER A 12 5.50 23.36 -14.14
N ASP A 13 5.56 24.57 -14.68
CA ASP A 13 4.45 25.17 -15.44
C ASP A 13 4.16 24.40 -16.73
N LEU A 14 5.19 24.01 -17.48
CA LEU A 14 5.05 23.20 -18.68
C LEU A 14 4.48 21.81 -18.37
N VAL A 15 4.93 21.19 -17.28
CA VAL A 15 4.42 19.89 -16.83
C VAL A 15 2.96 20.01 -16.39
N THR A 16 2.61 21.08 -15.70
CA THR A 16 1.22 21.38 -15.32
C THR A 16 0.34 21.51 -16.55
N HIS A 17 0.77 22.30 -17.52
CA HIS A 17 0.03 22.49 -18.78
C HIS A 17 -0.16 21.16 -19.52
N TYR A 18 0.90 20.38 -19.69
CA TYR A 18 0.84 19.05 -20.32
C TYR A 18 -0.13 18.12 -19.58
N SER A 19 -0.05 18.08 -18.24
CA SER A 19 -0.87 17.19 -17.42
C SER A 19 -2.35 17.55 -17.48
N ASN A 20 -2.68 18.84 -17.48
CA ASN A 20 -4.07 19.31 -17.61
C ASN A 20 -4.71 18.91 -18.95
N ILE A 21 -3.92 18.83 -20.02
CA ILE A 21 -4.39 18.34 -21.32
C ILE A 21 -4.52 16.81 -21.30
N LYS A 22 -3.49 16.13 -20.83
CA LYS A 22 -3.41 14.66 -20.88
C LYS A 22 -4.42 13.96 -19.96
N TYR A 23 -4.64 14.52 -18.79
CA TYR A 23 -5.51 13.95 -17.76
C TYR A 23 -6.82 14.71 -17.59
N ALA A 24 -7.20 15.53 -18.59
CA ALA A 24 -8.50 16.17 -18.63
C ALA A 24 -9.61 15.12 -18.44
N GLU A 25 -10.62 15.44 -17.63
CA GLU A 25 -11.76 14.56 -17.43
C GLU A 25 -12.40 14.18 -18.77
N LYS A 26 -12.50 12.88 -19.01
CA LYS A 26 -13.21 12.33 -20.16
C LYS A 26 -14.60 11.87 -19.69
N ARG A 27 -15.62 12.33 -20.39
CA ARG A 27 -16.97 11.84 -20.15
C ARG A 27 -17.01 10.36 -20.57
N PHE A 28 -17.45 9.50 -19.64
CA PHE A 28 -17.64 8.08 -19.91
C PHE A 28 -18.77 7.87 -20.92
N THR A 29 -18.52 7.12 -21.95
CA THR A 29 -19.49 6.76 -23.00
C THR A 29 -19.69 5.25 -23.00
N PRO A 30 -20.83 4.72 -22.49
CA PRO A 30 -21.02 3.29 -22.25
C PRO A 30 -20.80 2.38 -23.46
N GLU A 31 -21.02 2.88 -24.67
CA GLU A 31 -20.88 2.10 -25.91
C GLU A 31 -19.44 1.95 -26.37
N PHE A 32 -18.54 2.88 -25.95
CA PHE A 32 -17.16 2.96 -26.43
C PHE A 32 -16.13 2.76 -25.30
N ASP A 33 -16.47 3.14 -24.09
CA ASP A 33 -15.55 3.06 -22.96
C ASP A 33 -15.76 1.79 -22.16
N LYS A 34 -14.64 1.20 -21.74
CA LYS A 34 -14.66 0.03 -20.83
C LYS A 34 -14.57 0.49 -19.38
N VAL A 35 -15.39 -0.09 -18.53
CA VAL A 35 -15.24 0.04 -17.08
C VAL A 35 -13.92 -0.61 -16.68
N GLN A 36 -13.01 0.22 -16.14
CA GLN A 36 -11.71 -0.26 -15.70
C GLN A 36 -11.81 -0.99 -14.36
N VAL A 37 -11.06 -2.07 -14.21
CA VAL A 37 -10.96 -2.82 -12.94
C VAL A 37 -10.30 -1.95 -11.85
N THR A 38 -9.35 -1.11 -12.26
CA THR A 38 -8.67 -0.15 -11.38
C THR A 38 -8.59 1.19 -12.07
N GLY A 39 -8.77 2.28 -11.33
CA GLY A 39 -8.61 3.64 -11.82
C GLY A 39 -7.44 4.34 -11.11
N LYS A 40 -6.73 5.18 -11.86
CA LYS A 40 -5.75 6.11 -11.29
C LYS A 40 -6.36 7.50 -11.32
N VAL A 41 -6.42 8.14 -10.18
CA VAL A 41 -6.72 9.57 -10.09
C VAL A 41 -5.37 10.28 -10.06
N ILE A 42 -4.99 10.86 -11.18
CA ILE A 42 -3.72 11.58 -11.36
C ILE A 42 -4.04 12.92 -12.00
N ASP A 43 -3.56 13.98 -11.39
CA ASP A 43 -3.59 15.32 -11.94
C ASP A 43 -2.17 15.88 -12.16
N HIS A 44 -2.06 17.18 -12.30
CA HIS A 44 -0.77 17.85 -12.48
C HIS A 44 0.12 17.75 -11.24
N SER A 45 -0.46 17.67 -10.04
CA SER A 45 0.32 17.75 -8.79
C SER A 45 1.20 16.52 -8.59
N GLU A 46 0.72 15.31 -8.89
CA GLU A 46 1.53 14.09 -8.84
C GLU A 46 2.68 14.16 -9.86
N ILE A 47 2.39 14.60 -11.09
CA ILE A 47 3.38 14.65 -12.15
C ILE A 47 4.45 15.71 -11.84
N VAL A 48 4.05 16.90 -11.38
CA VAL A 48 4.98 17.95 -10.95
C VAL A 48 5.88 17.48 -9.82
N ASN A 49 5.32 16.77 -8.82
CA ASN A 49 6.11 16.21 -7.72
C ASN A 49 7.14 15.16 -8.20
N MET A 50 6.75 14.27 -9.14
CA MET A 50 7.66 13.30 -9.73
C MET A 50 8.80 13.97 -10.49
N VAL A 51 8.50 15.00 -11.30
CA VAL A 51 9.51 15.77 -12.04
C VAL A 51 10.43 16.51 -11.07
N ASN A 52 9.90 17.14 -10.03
CA ASN A 52 10.70 17.81 -9.01
C ASN A 52 11.60 16.84 -8.24
N ALA A 53 11.14 15.63 -7.96
CA ALA A 53 11.98 14.60 -7.35
C ALA A 53 13.13 14.19 -8.28
N ALA A 54 12.86 14.07 -9.59
CA ALA A 54 13.90 13.80 -10.59
C ALA A 54 14.91 14.94 -10.69
N LEU A 55 14.47 16.20 -10.67
CA LEU A 55 15.34 17.38 -10.70
C LEU A 55 16.19 17.53 -9.44
N ASP A 56 15.77 16.95 -8.30
CA ASP A 56 16.62 16.91 -7.10
C ASP A 56 17.85 16.02 -7.28
N GLY A 57 17.83 15.09 -8.25
CA GLY A 57 18.94 14.18 -8.53
C GLY A 57 19.27 13.21 -7.39
N HIS A 58 18.37 13.07 -6.41
CA HIS A 58 18.57 12.17 -5.27
C HIS A 58 17.98 10.79 -5.58
N LEU A 59 18.85 9.82 -5.90
CA LEU A 59 18.44 8.51 -6.45
C LEU A 59 18.03 7.48 -5.38
N THR A 60 17.94 7.89 -4.13
CA THR A 60 17.45 7.05 -3.01
C THR A 60 16.28 7.75 -2.31
N THR A 61 15.96 7.36 -1.07
CA THR A 61 14.91 7.98 -0.27
C THR A 61 15.17 9.48 -0.07
N GLY A 62 14.39 10.32 -0.75
CA GLY A 62 14.53 11.77 -0.76
C GLY A 62 13.49 12.49 0.10
N ARG A 63 13.43 13.84 -0.07
CA ARG A 63 12.52 14.71 0.70
C ARG A 63 11.04 14.37 0.52
N PHE A 64 10.62 13.99 -0.68
CA PHE A 64 9.22 13.65 -0.95
C PHE A 64 8.77 12.41 -0.18
N ASN A 65 9.63 11.40 -0.10
CA ASN A 65 9.33 10.20 0.67
C ASN A 65 9.19 10.51 2.17
N LYS A 66 10.13 11.28 2.72
CA LYS A 66 10.08 11.71 4.11
C LYS A 66 8.83 12.53 4.42
N GLU A 67 8.46 13.44 3.53
CA GLU A 67 7.26 14.25 3.66
C GLU A 67 5.99 13.39 3.61
N PHE A 68 5.93 12.42 2.70
CA PHE A 68 4.84 11.46 2.60
C PHE A 68 4.68 10.65 3.88
N GLU A 69 5.76 10.05 4.38
CA GLU A 69 5.75 9.28 5.62
C GLU A 69 5.24 10.11 6.81
N GLN A 70 5.67 11.35 6.92
CA GLN A 70 5.25 12.26 7.97
C GLN A 70 3.78 12.67 7.86
N LYS A 71 3.31 13.00 6.65
CA LYS A 71 1.93 13.41 6.41
C LYS A 71 0.97 12.25 6.63
N LEU A 72 1.29 11.09 6.08
CA LEU A 72 0.43 9.91 6.19
C LEU A 72 0.41 9.36 7.62
N SER A 73 1.53 9.36 8.34
CA SER A 73 1.54 8.93 9.74
C SER A 73 0.67 9.83 10.62
N ARG A 74 0.68 11.15 10.38
CA ARG A 74 -0.21 12.10 11.07
C ARG A 74 -1.68 11.87 10.72
N TYR A 75 -1.98 11.65 9.45
CA TYR A 75 -3.34 11.39 8.98
C TYR A 75 -3.94 10.13 9.59
N LEU A 76 -3.14 9.06 9.68
CA LEU A 76 -3.54 7.77 10.26
C LEU A 76 -3.46 7.73 11.79
N GLY A 77 -2.92 8.77 12.44
CA GLY A 77 -2.69 8.78 13.88
C GLY A 77 -1.66 7.75 14.34
N THR A 78 -0.77 7.30 13.46
CA THR A 78 0.28 6.32 13.79
C THR A 78 1.56 7.02 14.25
N ARG A 79 2.33 6.34 15.12
CA ARG A 79 3.61 6.87 15.61
C ARG A 79 4.67 6.98 14.52
N SER A 80 4.68 6.03 13.60
CA SER A 80 5.68 5.92 12.55
C SER A 80 5.07 5.27 11.32
N LEU A 81 5.59 5.61 10.16
CA LEU A 81 5.26 5.00 8.89
C LEU A 81 6.55 4.79 8.10
N ILE A 82 6.67 3.68 7.42
CA ILE A 82 7.81 3.34 6.57
C ILE A 82 7.26 2.96 5.20
N THR A 83 7.77 3.59 4.17
CA THR A 83 7.47 3.25 2.79
C THR A 83 8.32 2.08 2.32
N VAL A 84 7.76 1.27 1.46
CA VAL A 84 8.41 0.17 0.76
C VAL A 84 8.06 0.22 -0.73
N ASN A 85 8.76 -0.55 -1.54
CA ASN A 85 8.63 -0.50 -3.00
C ASN A 85 7.32 -1.08 -3.56
N SER A 86 6.55 -1.81 -2.75
CA SER A 86 5.27 -2.42 -3.18
C SER A 86 4.40 -2.84 -2.00
N GLY A 87 3.09 -3.05 -2.25
CA GLY A 87 2.18 -3.63 -1.27
C GLY A 87 2.60 -5.03 -0.81
N SER A 88 3.18 -5.83 -1.73
CA SER A 88 3.73 -7.16 -1.39
C SER A 88 4.85 -7.06 -0.37
N SER A 89 5.75 -6.10 -0.54
CA SER A 89 6.81 -5.83 0.44
C SER A 89 6.26 -5.27 1.75
N ALA A 90 5.18 -4.48 1.69
CA ALA A 90 4.52 -3.99 2.89
C ALA A 90 3.94 -5.14 3.73
N ASN A 91 3.24 -6.09 3.09
CA ASN A 91 2.73 -7.28 3.76
C ASN A 91 3.86 -8.13 4.37
N LEU A 92 4.96 -8.29 3.63
CA LEU A 92 6.13 -9.02 4.12
C LEU A 92 6.74 -8.37 5.36
N VAL A 93 6.97 -7.06 5.32
CA VAL A 93 7.55 -6.30 6.44
C VAL A 93 6.59 -6.25 7.63
N ALA A 94 5.28 -6.12 7.38
CA ALA A 94 4.27 -6.14 8.42
C ALA A 94 4.30 -7.47 9.21
N LEU A 95 4.27 -8.61 8.51
CA LEU A 95 4.36 -9.91 9.18
C LEU A 95 5.73 -10.12 9.83
N ALA A 96 6.83 -9.73 9.15
CA ALA A 96 8.17 -9.79 9.72
C ALA A 96 8.27 -9.05 11.07
N SER A 97 7.61 -7.91 11.20
CA SER A 97 7.60 -7.16 12.44
C SER A 97 6.97 -7.94 13.61
N LEU A 98 6.01 -8.81 13.30
CA LEU A 98 5.34 -9.66 14.30
C LEU A 98 6.18 -10.87 14.74
N THR A 99 7.26 -11.21 14.01
CA THR A 99 8.22 -12.25 14.43
C THR A 99 9.30 -11.71 15.37
N SER A 100 9.27 -10.41 15.69
CA SER A 100 10.28 -9.78 16.55
C SER A 100 10.28 -10.33 17.98
N THR A 101 11.45 -10.71 18.47
CA THR A 101 11.64 -11.16 19.85
C THR A 101 11.26 -10.11 20.90
N LYS A 102 11.20 -8.83 20.52
CA LYS A 102 10.71 -7.74 21.39
C LYS A 102 9.24 -7.91 21.79
N LEU A 103 8.46 -8.71 21.05
CA LEU A 103 7.07 -8.99 21.36
C LEU A 103 6.91 -10.09 22.43
N GLY A 104 7.99 -10.76 22.83
CA GLY A 104 7.96 -11.85 23.82
C GLY A 104 7.01 -12.97 23.39
N SER A 105 6.10 -13.38 24.25
CA SER A 105 5.12 -14.45 23.98
C SER A 105 4.09 -14.12 22.88
N ARG A 106 4.00 -12.87 22.46
CA ARG A 106 3.13 -12.42 21.34
C ARG A 106 3.82 -12.53 19.99
N SER A 107 5.13 -12.82 19.95
CA SER A 107 5.87 -13.03 18.71
C SER A 107 5.31 -14.24 17.95
N ILE A 108 5.24 -14.12 16.63
CA ILE A 108 4.93 -15.25 15.75
C ILE A 108 6.18 -16.10 15.59
N SER A 109 6.03 -17.40 15.80
CA SER A 109 7.06 -18.43 15.66
C SER A 109 6.61 -19.49 14.64
N PRO A 110 7.53 -20.29 14.07
CA PRO A 110 7.18 -21.41 13.24
C PRO A 110 6.12 -22.33 13.88
N GLY A 111 5.06 -22.63 13.12
CA GLY A 111 3.95 -23.45 13.58
C GLY A 111 2.83 -22.68 14.32
N ASP A 112 2.99 -21.41 14.60
CA ASP A 112 1.90 -20.53 15.03
C ASP A 112 0.91 -20.27 13.89
N GLU A 113 -0.33 -19.96 14.23
CA GLU A 113 -1.41 -19.79 13.27
C GLU A 113 -1.71 -18.31 13.01
N VAL A 114 -1.95 -17.99 11.74
CA VAL A 114 -2.42 -16.67 11.30
C VAL A 114 -3.71 -16.86 10.49
N ILE A 115 -4.80 -16.31 11.01
CA ILE A 115 -6.09 -16.35 10.32
C ILE A 115 -6.04 -15.42 9.12
N THR A 116 -6.57 -15.92 7.98
CA THR A 116 -6.67 -15.15 6.73
C THR A 116 -7.94 -15.52 5.96
N VAL A 117 -8.26 -14.74 4.94
CA VAL A 117 -9.44 -14.98 4.09
C VAL A 117 -9.13 -15.99 2.98
N ALA A 118 -10.09 -16.89 2.70
CA ALA A 118 -9.92 -17.92 1.64
C ALA A 118 -9.86 -17.32 0.22
N ALA A 119 -10.61 -16.25 -0.04
CA ALA A 119 -10.58 -15.53 -1.30
C ALA A 119 -9.77 -14.23 -1.13
N GLY A 120 -8.46 -14.30 -1.20
CA GLY A 120 -7.56 -13.18 -0.99
C GLY A 120 -6.44 -13.14 -2.01
N PHE A 121 -5.61 -12.09 -1.93
CA PHE A 121 -4.47 -11.92 -2.80
C PHE A 121 -3.27 -12.76 -2.30
N PRO A 122 -2.51 -13.43 -3.19
CA PRO A 122 -1.42 -14.32 -2.77
C PRO A 122 -0.38 -13.64 -1.87
N THR A 123 -0.14 -12.34 -2.05
CA THR A 123 0.83 -11.57 -1.25
C THR A 123 0.41 -11.33 0.19
N THR A 124 -0.87 -11.56 0.53
CA THR A 124 -1.34 -11.58 1.92
C THR A 124 -0.98 -12.90 2.60
N ILE A 125 -0.97 -14.00 1.84
CA ILE A 125 -0.75 -15.36 2.37
C ILE A 125 0.74 -15.72 2.38
N ASN A 126 1.46 -15.37 1.31
CA ASN A 126 2.86 -15.75 1.13
C ASN A 126 3.78 -15.41 2.31
N PRO A 127 3.68 -14.25 2.97
CA PRO A 127 4.47 -13.97 4.18
C PRO A 127 4.23 -14.95 5.31
N ILE A 128 2.98 -15.43 5.49
CA ILE A 128 2.63 -16.39 6.54
C ILE A 128 3.44 -17.69 6.33
N ILE A 129 3.43 -18.19 5.10
CA ILE A 129 4.16 -19.40 4.70
C ILE A 129 5.68 -19.19 4.81
N LEU A 130 6.17 -18.03 4.35
CA LEU A 130 7.60 -17.70 4.36
C LEU A 130 8.19 -17.69 5.77
N TYR A 131 7.43 -17.22 6.77
CA TYR A 131 7.83 -17.24 8.17
C TYR A 131 7.43 -18.55 8.88
N GLN A 132 7.08 -19.61 8.12
CA GLN A 132 6.73 -20.93 8.63
C GLN A 132 5.56 -20.93 9.60
N ALA A 133 4.72 -19.89 9.58
CA ALA A 133 3.45 -19.88 10.24
C ALA A 133 2.39 -20.63 9.41
N ILE A 134 1.30 -21.02 10.03
CA ILE A 134 0.24 -21.81 9.40
C ILE A 134 -0.91 -20.85 9.04
N PRO A 135 -1.25 -20.67 7.74
CA PRO A 135 -2.43 -19.91 7.36
C PRO A 135 -3.69 -20.69 7.70
N VAL A 136 -4.57 -20.10 8.47
CA VAL A 136 -5.90 -20.64 8.80
C VAL A 136 -6.93 -19.87 7.99
N PHE A 137 -7.53 -20.54 7.01
CA PHE A 137 -8.45 -19.92 6.09
C PHE A 137 -9.87 -19.85 6.63
N VAL A 138 -10.44 -18.66 6.61
CA VAL A 138 -11.86 -18.41 6.87
C VAL A 138 -12.52 -18.03 5.55
N ASP A 139 -13.70 -18.62 5.31
CA ASP A 139 -14.46 -18.41 4.07
C ASP A 139 -15.04 -16.99 3.98
N VAL A 140 -15.59 -16.65 2.83
CA VAL A 140 -16.22 -15.35 2.55
C VAL A 140 -17.73 -15.44 2.67
N LYS A 141 -18.38 -14.32 2.96
CA LYS A 141 -19.83 -14.18 2.85
C LYS A 141 -20.23 -14.03 1.39
N MET A 142 -21.21 -14.82 0.97
CA MET A 142 -21.82 -14.66 -0.35
C MET A 142 -22.48 -13.29 -0.48
N GLY A 143 -22.26 -12.63 -1.60
CA GLY A 143 -22.84 -11.33 -1.95
C GLY A 143 -21.86 -10.16 -1.79
N ASN A 144 -21.07 -10.08 -0.73
CA ASN A 144 -20.04 -9.02 -0.57
C ASN A 144 -18.60 -9.53 -0.69
N TYR A 145 -18.42 -10.85 -0.61
CA TYR A 145 -17.13 -11.56 -0.74
C TYR A 145 -16.03 -11.13 0.27
N ASN A 146 -16.40 -10.44 1.34
CA ASN A 146 -15.52 -10.20 2.47
C ASN A 146 -15.47 -11.45 3.37
N ILE A 147 -14.42 -11.52 4.22
CA ILE A 147 -14.31 -12.61 5.18
C ILE A 147 -15.60 -12.74 6.01
N ASP A 148 -16.00 -13.97 6.30
CA ASP A 148 -17.12 -14.23 7.20
C ASP A 148 -16.66 -14.04 8.65
N GLU A 149 -16.90 -12.84 9.16
CA GLU A 149 -16.45 -12.45 10.51
C GLU A 149 -17.07 -13.33 11.61
N GLU A 150 -18.24 -13.94 11.39
CA GLU A 150 -18.89 -14.83 12.36
C GLU A 150 -18.14 -16.17 12.52
N ARG A 151 -17.29 -16.51 11.55
CA ARG A 151 -16.47 -17.71 11.58
C ARG A 151 -15.09 -17.50 12.16
N ILE A 152 -14.65 -16.24 12.31
CA ILE A 152 -13.29 -15.93 12.83
C ILE A 152 -13.14 -16.50 14.23
N GLU A 153 -14.09 -16.30 15.14
CA GLU A 153 -14.00 -16.78 16.52
C GLU A 153 -13.80 -18.30 16.61
N ARG A 154 -14.50 -19.05 15.74
CA ARG A 154 -14.37 -20.51 15.68
C ARG A 154 -13.02 -20.99 15.14
N ALA A 155 -12.34 -20.15 14.38
CA ALA A 155 -11.02 -20.43 13.83
C ALA A 155 -9.88 -20.13 14.81
N ILE A 156 -10.17 -19.44 15.92
CA ILE A 156 -9.16 -19.11 16.93
C ILE A 156 -8.80 -20.35 17.76
N THR A 157 -7.51 -20.63 17.85
CA THR A 157 -6.95 -21.67 18.71
C THR A 157 -5.90 -21.08 19.67
N LYS A 158 -5.31 -21.90 20.51
CA LYS A 158 -4.19 -21.50 21.38
C LYS A 158 -2.93 -21.11 20.59
N LYS A 159 -2.84 -21.49 19.32
CA LYS A 159 -1.72 -21.17 18.40
C LYS A 159 -1.97 -19.92 17.59
N THR A 160 -3.19 -19.38 17.56
CA THR A 160 -3.51 -18.18 16.78
C THR A 160 -2.80 -16.97 17.38
N LYS A 161 -1.99 -16.28 16.56
CA LYS A 161 -1.20 -15.11 16.93
C LYS A 161 -1.64 -13.83 16.24
N ALA A 162 -2.19 -13.94 15.04
CA ALA A 162 -2.60 -12.78 14.24
C ALA A 162 -3.76 -13.10 13.31
N ILE A 163 -4.39 -12.03 12.83
CA ILE A 163 -5.33 -12.06 11.71
C ILE A 163 -4.74 -11.14 10.65
N MET A 164 -4.56 -11.65 9.42
CA MET A 164 -4.01 -10.90 8.29
C MET A 164 -4.99 -10.93 7.13
N LEU A 165 -5.55 -9.79 6.81
CA LEU A 165 -6.59 -9.60 5.79
C LEU A 165 -6.15 -8.54 4.77
N ALA A 166 -6.74 -8.56 3.56
CA ALA A 166 -6.59 -7.55 2.51
C ALA A 166 -7.97 -7.13 1.99
#